data_318576f787f3b7d61e908524df34c81c
#
_entry.id   318576f787f3b7d61e908524df34c81c
#
_cell.length_a   1.000
_cell.length_b   1.000
_cell.length_c   1.000
_cell.angle_alpha   90.00
_cell.angle_beta   90.00
_cell.angle_gamma   90.00
#
_symmetry.space_group_name_H-M   'P 1'
#
loop_
_entity.id
_entity.type
_entity.pdbx_description
1 polymer ?
#
loop_
_entity_poly.entity_id
_entity_poly.type
_entity_poly.pdbx_seq_one_letter_code
_entity_poly.pdbx_strand_id
1 'polypeptide(L)'
;SFWSHHYDSFDEVEPPFDNGEQSLNGLKLDWRRFTTWNMMDYVHSETAILRKRTPNVPITTNLMEYFPGLDYHKLQRELDFVCWDSYPHWGRPDRSTTVTAGMTAFDHALIRGCKPDKPFLLMESTPSLVNWHEYNKLKRPGVNRMSAIQTVACGADGVQYFQWRKGRGGSEQFHGAVVDHDGRDDTRVFNEVTATNEALAALTPVCGSLPKADAAMIFDWDNRWALDDAWGMQIKQKNLRETCCQLYAQLNHCGVETDVVGVDADLNRYKLVVLPMLFMTKPGFAQKIREYVENGGTVVAT
;
A
#
# COMPACT_ATOMS: atom_id res chain seq x y z
N SER A 1 12.53 -21.22 26.85
CA SER A 1 11.09 -21.14 27.10
C SER A 1 10.43 -22.51 26.94
N PHE A 2 9.22 -22.70 27.47
CA PHE A 2 8.51 -23.99 27.44
C PHE A 2 8.18 -24.47 26.01
N TRP A 3 7.96 -23.58 25.11
CA TRP A 3 7.65 -23.85 23.70
C TRP A 3 8.78 -23.41 22.74
N SER A 4 10.04 -23.41 23.20
CA SER A 4 11.18 -23.04 22.37
C SER A 4 11.72 -24.24 21.61
N HIS A 5 12.17 -23.98 20.36
CA HIS A 5 13.02 -24.91 19.63
C HIS A 5 14.49 -24.64 19.94
N HIS A 6 15.30 -25.70 19.85
CA HIS A 6 16.74 -25.62 19.84
C HIS A 6 17.23 -26.10 18.48
N TYR A 7 18.15 -25.36 17.89
CA TYR A 7 18.77 -25.72 16.64
C TYR A 7 20.28 -25.77 16.83
N ASP A 8 20.91 -26.87 16.45
CA ASP A 8 22.37 -27.03 16.52
C ASP A 8 23.04 -26.44 15.27
N SER A 9 22.32 -26.33 14.18
CA SER A 9 22.77 -25.71 12.93
C SER A 9 21.65 -25.02 12.17
N PHE A 10 21.99 -24.14 11.20
CA PHE A 10 21.02 -23.53 10.31
C PHE A 10 20.30 -24.53 9.39
N ASP A 11 20.91 -25.70 9.12
CA ASP A 11 20.33 -26.74 8.26
C ASP A 11 19.07 -27.36 8.90
N GLU A 12 18.89 -27.19 10.20
CA GLU A 12 17.74 -27.68 10.97
C GLU A 12 16.57 -26.67 11.00
N VAL A 13 16.80 -25.44 10.52
CA VAL A 13 15.78 -24.39 10.57
C VAL A 13 14.84 -24.54 9.39
N GLU A 14 13.63 -25.00 9.67
CA GLU A 14 12.55 -25.09 8.68
C GLU A 14 11.70 -23.83 8.64
N PRO A 15 11.08 -23.53 7.48
CA PRO A 15 10.06 -22.50 7.40
C PRO A 15 8.93 -22.74 8.42
N PRO A 16 8.32 -21.71 9.00
CA PRO A 16 7.25 -21.84 9.99
C PRO A 16 5.93 -22.29 9.35
N PHE A 17 5.82 -23.59 9.05
CA PHE A 17 4.58 -24.18 8.53
C PHE A 17 3.50 -24.28 9.60
N ASP A 18 2.25 -24.29 9.17
CA ASP A 18 1.13 -24.69 10.01
C ASP A 18 1.03 -26.22 10.03
N ASN A 19 1.83 -26.83 10.91
CA ASN A 19 1.87 -28.27 11.13
C ASN A 19 1.11 -28.70 12.40
N GLY A 20 0.27 -27.80 12.94
CA GLY A 20 -0.44 -28.01 14.21
C GLY A 20 0.40 -27.67 15.45
N GLU A 21 1.67 -27.35 15.29
CA GLU A 21 2.52 -26.82 16.35
C GLU A 21 2.47 -25.30 16.39
N GLN A 22 2.66 -24.76 17.58
CA GLN A 22 2.74 -23.30 17.73
C GLN A 22 4.16 -22.85 17.40
N SER A 23 4.36 -22.37 16.18
CA SER A 23 5.64 -21.81 15.77
C SER A 23 6.02 -20.61 16.65
N LEU A 24 7.30 -20.47 16.94
CA LEU A 24 7.86 -19.35 17.66
C LEU A 24 7.60 -18.04 16.90
N ASN A 25 7.06 -17.03 17.56
CA ASN A 25 6.79 -15.73 16.94
C ASN A 25 8.07 -15.09 16.37
N GLY A 26 9.22 -15.29 16.99
CA GLY A 26 10.52 -14.86 16.49
C GLY A 26 10.85 -15.48 15.13
N LEU A 27 10.69 -16.80 14.99
CA LEU A 27 10.93 -17.50 13.72
C LEU A 27 9.97 -17.03 12.61
N LYS A 28 8.69 -16.81 12.93
CA LYS A 28 7.71 -16.26 11.96
C LYS A 28 8.10 -14.87 11.50
N LEU A 29 8.53 -14.00 12.42
CA LEU A 29 8.97 -12.65 12.10
C LEU A 29 10.22 -12.68 11.21
N ASP A 30 11.20 -13.50 11.55
CA ASP A 30 12.44 -13.62 10.78
C ASP A 30 12.19 -14.26 9.41
N TRP A 31 11.24 -15.19 9.29
CA TRP A 31 10.81 -15.73 8.00
C TRP A 31 10.21 -14.65 7.07
N ARG A 32 9.39 -13.74 7.59
CA ARG A 32 8.83 -12.63 6.80
C ARG A 32 9.89 -11.61 6.41
N ARG A 33 10.84 -11.34 7.30
CA ARG A 33 12.02 -10.53 7.00
C ARG A 33 12.88 -11.15 5.92
N PHE A 34 13.13 -12.45 6.01
CA PHE A 34 13.84 -13.23 4.99
C PHE A 34 13.12 -13.18 3.65
N THR A 35 11.80 -13.36 3.63
CA THR A 35 11.00 -13.27 2.40
C THR A 35 11.17 -11.89 1.73
N THR A 36 11.13 -10.81 2.49
CA THR A 36 11.37 -9.47 1.99
C THR A 36 12.80 -9.34 1.45
N TRP A 37 13.79 -9.80 2.20
CA TRP A 37 15.19 -9.74 1.78
C TRP A 37 15.42 -10.54 0.50
N ASN A 38 14.91 -11.75 0.41
CA ASN A 38 15.02 -12.60 -0.76
C ASN A 38 14.39 -11.97 -2.01
N MET A 39 13.23 -11.30 -1.84
CA MET A 39 12.61 -10.55 -2.94
C MET A 39 13.46 -9.34 -3.35
N MET A 40 14.05 -8.63 -2.41
CA MET A 40 14.97 -7.52 -2.71
C MET A 40 16.21 -7.99 -3.47
N ASP A 41 16.80 -9.10 -3.08
CA ASP A 41 17.95 -9.71 -3.77
C ASP A 41 17.61 -10.11 -5.21
N TYR A 42 16.43 -10.70 -5.41
CA TYR A 42 15.90 -11.02 -6.73
C TYR A 42 15.73 -9.74 -7.58
N VAL A 43 15.03 -8.72 -7.08
CA VAL A 43 14.83 -7.44 -7.77
C VAL A 43 16.17 -6.76 -8.05
N HIS A 44 17.12 -6.79 -7.10
CA HIS A 44 18.47 -6.25 -7.28
C HIS A 44 19.20 -6.93 -8.44
N SER A 45 19.13 -8.26 -8.53
CA SER A 45 19.81 -9.01 -9.61
C SER A 45 19.25 -8.65 -10.99
N GLU A 46 17.95 -8.46 -11.14
CA GLU A 46 17.33 -8.03 -12.39
C GLU A 46 17.63 -6.56 -12.71
N THR A 47 17.51 -5.68 -11.73
CA THR A 47 17.77 -4.24 -11.91
C THR A 47 19.22 -3.98 -12.28
N ALA A 48 20.18 -4.74 -11.74
CA ALA A 48 21.60 -4.62 -12.08
C ALA A 48 21.85 -4.88 -13.58
N ILE A 49 21.14 -5.84 -14.18
CA ILE A 49 21.22 -6.13 -15.62
C ILE A 49 20.61 -5.00 -16.43
N LEU A 50 19.42 -4.52 -16.01
CA LEU A 50 18.71 -3.43 -16.69
C LEU A 50 19.52 -2.13 -16.63
N ARG A 51 20.07 -1.76 -15.47
CA ARG A 51 20.95 -0.58 -15.31
C ARG A 51 22.15 -0.60 -16.26
N LYS A 52 22.74 -1.78 -16.45
CA LYS A 52 23.87 -1.95 -17.37
C LYS A 52 23.46 -1.78 -18.83
N ARG A 53 22.25 -2.20 -19.20
CA ARG A 53 21.76 -2.19 -20.60
C ARG A 53 21.04 -0.91 -20.97
N THR A 54 20.30 -0.36 -20.04
CA THR A 54 19.41 0.81 -20.24
C THR A 54 19.58 1.81 -19.07
N PRO A 55 20.75 2.43 -18.89
CA PRO A 55 21.07 3.20 -17.67
C PRO A 55 20.18 4.43 -17.46
N ASN A 56 19.55 4.92 -18.52
CA ASN A 56 18.70 6.13 -18.47
C ASN A 56 17.19 5.80 -18.44
N VAL A 57 16.83 4.51 -18.42
CA VAL A 57 15.41 4.11 -18.34
C VAL A 57 15.05 3.87 -16.87
N PRO A 58 14.05 4.56 -16.32
CA PRO A 58 13.61 4.33 -14.95
C PRO A 58 13.08 2.90 -14.76
N ILE A 59 13.38 2.32 -13.59
CA ILE A 59 12.99 0.96 -13.23
C ILE A 59 11.98 1.02 -12.09
N THR A 60 10.90 0.30 -12.24
CA THR A 60 9.87 0.11 -11.23
C THR A 60 9.24 -1.27 -11.34
N THR A 61 8.44 -1.63 -10.36
CA THR A 61 7.53 -2.79 -10.41
C THR A 61 6.23 -2.42 -9.68
N ASN A 62 5.13 -3.02 -10.08
CA ASN A 62 3.86 -2.81 -9.41
C ASN A 62 3.84 -3.51 -8.05
N LEU A 63 3.43 -2.78 -7.03
CA LEU A 63 3.17 -3.30 -5.70
C LEU A 63 1.67 -3.59 -5.59
N MET A 64 1.31 -4.67 -4.93
CA MET A 64 -0.09 -4.95 -4.63
C MET A 64 -0.52 -4.14 -3.41
N GLU A 65 -1.79 -3.80 -3.32
CA GLU A 65 -2.42 -3.09 -2.20
C GLU A 65 -1.70 -3.26 -0.83
N TYR A 66 -2.38 -3.20 0.28
CA TYR A 66 -1.85 -3.48 1.60
C TYR A 66 -1.43 -4.98 1.73
N PHE A 67 -0.35 -5.37 1.04
CA PHE A 67 0.12 -6.76 1.02
C PHE A 67 0.84 -7.13 2.32
N PRO A 68 0.44 -8.24 2.99
CA PRO A 68 1.03 -8.60 4.28
C PRO A 68 2.40 -9.28 4.19
N GLY A 69 2.79 -9.76 3.04
CA GLY A 69 3.95 -10.63 2.87
C GLY A 69 5.29 -9.93 2.66
N LEU A 70 5.31 -8.63 2.36
CA LEU A 70 6.52 -7.89 2.01
C LEU A 70 6.56 -6.51 2.67
N ASP A 71 7.73 -6.11 3.15
CA ASP A 71 7.99 -4.76 3.63
C ASP A 71 8.28 -3.83 2.43
N TYR A 72 7.28 -3.06 2.02
CA TYR A 72 7.40 -2.16 0.88
C TYR A 72 8.34 -0.97 1.14
N HIS A 73 8.51 -0.53 2.38
CA HIS A 73 9.50 0.50 2.71
C HIS A 73 10.94 0.04 2.43
N LYS A 74 11.19 -1.26 2.48
CA LYS A 74 12.49 -1.84 2.10
C LYS A 74 12.58 -2.11 0.60
N LEU A 75 11.58 -2.79 0.04
CA LEU A 75 11.57 -3.21 -1.36
C LEU A 75 11.70 -2.03 -2.34
N GLN A 76 11.05 -0.89 -2.05
CA GLN A 76 11.11 0.29 -2.90
C GLN A 76 12.52 0.89 -3.06
N ARG A 77 13.50 0.52 -2.21
CA ARG A 77 14.87 1.04 -2.29
C ARG A 77 15.56 0.68 -3.61
N GLU A 78 15.17 -0.44 -4.21
CA GLU A 78 15.68 -0.92 -5.50
C GLU A 78 15.02 -0.22 -6.71
N LEU A 79 13.95 0.55 -6.51
CA LEU A 79 13.13 1.15 -7.55
C LEU A 79 13.41 2.65 -7.71
N ASP A 80 13.25 3.19 -8.92
CA ASP A 80 13.40 4.63 -9.17
C ASP A 80 12.19 5.43 -8.71
N PHE A 81 11.02 4.87 -8.82
CA PHE A 81 9.75 5.40 -8.33
C PHE A 81 8.82 4.25 -7.97
N VAL A 82 7.77 4.53 -7.23
CA VAL A 82 6.84 3.50 -6.76
C VAL A 82 5.62 3.44 -7.68
N CYS A 83 5.26 2.23 -8.07
CA CYS A 83 3.98 1.92 -8.72
C CYS A 83 3.20 0.93 -7.89
N TRP A 84 1.88 0.96 -7.99
CA TRP A 84 1.04 -0.02 -7.32
C TRP A 84 -0.29 -0.25 -8.02
N ASP A 85 -0.98 -1.32 -7.62
CA ASP A 85 -2.24 -1.76 -8.15
C ASP A 85 -3.32 -1.55 -7.10
N SER A 86 -4.40 -0.85 -7.47
CA SER A 86 -5.49 -0.54 -6.55
C SER A 86 -6.85 -0.94 -7.11
N TYR A 87 -7.52 -1.82 -6.37
CA TYR A 87 -8.83 -2.35 -6.72
C TYR A 87 -9.85 -2.17 -5.57
N PRO A 88 -10.21 -0.93 -5.21
CA PRO A 88 -11.11 -0.69 -4.09
C PRO A 88 -12.51 -1.29 -4.32
N HIS A 89 -13.09 -1.83 -3.26
CA HIS A 89 -14.41 -2.47 -3.29
C HIS A 89 -15.56 -1.43 -3.28
N TRP A 90 -15.71 -0.64 -4.34
CA TRP A 90 -16.71 0.43 -4.43
C TRP A 90 -18.18 -0.04 -4.36
N GLY A 91 -18.42 -1.32 -4.59
CA GLY A 91 -19.76 -1.90 -4.64
C GLY A 91 -20.16 -2.76 -3.43
N ARG A 92 -19.37 -2.79 -2.36
CA ARG A 92 -19.69 -3.59 -1.17
C ARG A 92 -21.00 -3.12 -0.52
N PRO A 93 -21.91 -4.05 -0.13
CA PRO A 93 -23.18 -3.69 0.49
C PRO A 93 -23.03 -3.26 1.95
N ASP A 94 -21.97 -3.70 2.63
CA ASP A 94 -21.68 -3.47 4.05
C ASP A 94 -20.80 -2.24 4.31
N ARG A 95 -20.42 -1.50 3.24
CA ARG A 95 -19.50 -0.37 3.34
C ARG A 95 -19.93 0.80 2.44
N SER A 96 -19.95 1.99 2.98
CA SER A 96 -20.26 3.20 2.20
C SER A 96 -19.11 3.57 1.26
N THR A 97 -19.42 4.29 0.19
CA THR A 97 -18.42 4.84 -0.74
C THR A 97 -17.41 5.74 -0.01
N THR A 98 -17.87 6.53 0.97
CA THR A 98 -17.00 7.40 1.78
C THR A 98 -15.95 6.60 2.57
N VAL A 99 -16.37 5.51 3.21
CA VAL A 99 -15.45 4.63 3.95
C VAL A 99 -14.44 3.98 2.99
N THR A 100 -14.90 3.50 1.84
CA THR A 100 -14.01 2.95 0.80
C THR A 100 -13.01 3.99 0.31
N ALA A 101 -13.45 5.22 0.05
CA ALA A 101 -12.58 6.32 -0.35
C ALA A 101 -11.53 6.66 0.70
N GLY A 102 -11.91 6.69 1.99
CA GLY A 102 -10.98 6.93 3.10
C GLY A 102 -9.91 5.83 3.23
N MET A 103 -10.29 4.56 3.09
CA MET A 103 -9.35 3.44 3.08
C MET A 103 -8.39 3.53 1.88
N THR A 104 -8.92 3.83 0.70
CA THR A 104 -8.11 4.01 -0.52
C THR A 104 -7.14 5.18 -0.38
N ALA A 105 -7.55 6.28 0.24
CA ALA A 105 -6.66 7.40 0.52
C ALA A 105 -5.52 7.03 1.48
N PHE A 106 -5.79 6.23 2.50
CA PHE A 106 -4.75 5.67 3.38
C PHE A 106 -3.77 4.80 2.60
N ASP A 107 -4.27 3.89 1.74
CA ASP A 107 -3.41 3.02 0.94
C ASP A 107 -2.54 3.83 -0.03
N HIS A 108 -3.09 4.87 -0.68
CA HIS A 108 -2.30 5.82 -1.49
C HIS A 108 -1.22 6.52 -0.67
N ALA A 109 -1.53 6.97 0.54
CA ALA A 109 -0.56 7.63 1.42
C ALA A 109 0.54 6.67 1.90
N LEU A 110 0.21 5.40 2.17
CA LEU A 110 1.16 4.35 2.51
C LEU A 110 2.15 4.10 1.35
N ILE A 111 1.65 3.99 0.13
CA ILE A 111 2.49 3.79 -1.06
C ILE A 111 3.34 5.04 -1.34
N ARG A 112 2.76 6.24 -1.28
CA ARG A 112 3.52 7.49 -1.38
C ARG A 112 4.64 7.56 -0.34
N GLY A 113 4.37 7.15 0.90
CA GLY A 113 5.34 7.13 1.99
C GLY A 113 6.50 6.16 1.81
N CYS A 114 6.40 5.19 0.89
CA CYS A 114 7.53 4.35 0.52
C CYS A 114 8.65 5.16 -0.17
N LYS A 115 8.28 6.21 -0.93
CA LYS A 115 9.23 7.12 -1.60
C LYS A 115 8.70 8.56 -1.54
N PRO A 116 8.80 9.21 -0.37
CA PRO A 116 8.04 10.43 -0.06
C PRO A 116 8.49 11.68 -0.81
N ASP A 117 9.58 11.61 -1.56
CA ASP A 117 10.16 12.69 -2.38
C ASP A 117 9.76 12.60 -3.87
N LYS A 118 8.96 11.60 -4.23
CA LYS A 118 8.53 11.39 -5.62
C LYS A 118 7.05 11.05 -5.70
N PRO A 119 6.35 11.54 -6.75
CA PRO A 119 5.02 11.04 -7.08
C PRO A 119 5.05 9.53 -7.36
N PHE A 120 3.95 8.87 -7.08
CA PHE A 120 3.75 7.48 -7.45
C PHE A 120 2.92 7.34 -8.73
N LEU A 121 2.87 6.15 -9.30
CA LEU A 121 2.02 5.81 -10.43
C LEU A 121 1.02 4.73 -10.01
N LEU A 122 -0.26 4.93 -10.25
CA LEU A 122 -1.24 3.86 -10.17
C LEU A 122 -1.16 3.04 -11.46
N MET A 123 -0.48 1.89 -11.38
CA MET A 123 -0.17 1.05 -12.54
C MET A 123 -1.34 0.19 -12.95
N GLU A 124 -2.16 -0.24 -11.99
CA GLU A 124 -3.37 -0.97 -12.28
C GLU A 124 -4.57 -0.43 -11.51
N SER A 125 -5.67 -0.31 -12.21
CA SER A 125 -7.00 -0.12 -11.65
C SER A 125 -8.04 -0.66 -12.62
N THR A 126 -9.22 -1.04 -12.15
CA THR A 126 -10.28 -1.45 -13.08
C THR A 126 -11.07 -0.24 -13.57
N PRO A 127 -11.41 -0.17 -14.87
CA PRO A 127 -12.34 0.86 -15.35
C PRO A 127 -13.79 0.61 -14.91
N SER A 128 -14.15 -0.64 -14.52
CA SER A 128 -15.53 -0.97 -14.19
C SER A 128 -15.70 -2.00 -13.08
N LEU A 129 -15.24 -3.22 -13.29
CA LEU A 129 -15.57 -4.42 -12.51
C LEU A 129 -14.30 -5.21 -12.18
N VAL A 130 -14.22 -5.74 -10.97
CA VAL A 130 -13.19 -6.70 -10.57
C VAL A 130 -13.86 -8.06 -10.39
N ASN A 131 -13.46 -9.07 -11.18
CA ASN A 131 -14.14 -10.36 -11.18
C ASN A 131 -13.76 -11.29 -10.01
N TRP A 132 -12.65 -11.02 -9.34
CA TRP A 132 -12.17 -11.82 -8.20
C TRP A 132 -12.56 -11.25 -6.84
N HIS A 133 -13.29 -10.13 -6.78
CA HIS A 133 -13.90 -9.66 -5.54
C HIS A 133 -15.05 -10.59 -5.12
N GLU A 134 -15.30 -10.67 -3.81
CA GLU A 134 -16.46 -11.37 -3.26
C GLU A 134 -17.78 -10.82 -3.83
N TYR A 135 -17.85 -9.49 -4.06
CA TYR A 135 -18.98 -8.78 -4.66
C TYR A 135 -18.57 -8.11 -5.96
N ASN A 136 -18.91 -8.72 -7.08
CA ASN A 136 -18.54 -8.27 -8.42
C ASN A 136 -19.59 -7.31 -8.99
N LYS A 137 -19.50 -6.04 -8.61
CA LYS A 137 -20.39 -5.00 -9.12
C LYS A 137 -19.64 -4.00 -9.96
N LEU A 138 -20.26 -3.58 -11.06
CA LEU A 138 -19.79 -2.46 -11.87
C LEU A 138 -19.68 -1.20 -10.99
N LYS A 139 -18.63 -0.42 -11.20
CA LYS A 139 -18.57 0.95 -10.68
C LYS A 139 -19.80 1.72 -11.14
N ARG A 140 -20.45 2.41 -10.21
CA ARG A 140 -21.54 3.34 -10.55
C ARG A 140 -21.01 4.47 -11.41
N PRO A 141 -21.86 5.11 -12.25
CA PRO A 141 -21.44 6.29 -13.01
C PRO A 141 -20.77 7.34 -12.12
N GLY A 142 -19.66 7.91 -12.59
CA GLY A 142 -18.86 8.90 -11.89
C GLY A 142 -17.82 8.35 -10.91
N VAL A 143 -17.95 7.11 -10.42
CA VAL A 143 -17.01 6.53 -9.44
C VAL A 143 -15.62 6.34 -10.06
N ASN A 144 -15.53 5.95 -11.34
CA ASN A 144 -14.24 5.81 -12.01
C ASN A 144 -13.48 7.15 -12.05
N ARG A 145 -14.14 8.22 -12.46
CA ARG A 145 -13.58 9.57 -12.51
C ARG A 145 -13.20 10.08 -11.11
N MET A 146 -14.08 9.89 -10.12
CA MET A 146 -13.81 10.26 -8.72
C MET A 146 -12.56 9.55 -8.19
N SER A 147 -12.45 8.24 -8.39
CA SER A 147 -11.32 7.43 -7.95
C SER A 147 -10.01 7.89 -8.62
N ALA A 148 -10.02 8.17 -9.91
CA ALA A 148 -8.84 8.65 -10.65
C ALA A 148 -8.38 10.03 -10.15
N ILE A 149 -9.30 10.96 -9.93
CA ILE A 149 -8.99 12.30 -9.38
C ILE A 149 -8.46 12.17 -7.94
N GLN A 150 -9.06 11.30 -7.11
CA GLN A 150 -8.55 11.02 -5.76
C GLN A 150 -7.11 10.52 -5.80
N THR A 151 -6.79 9.62 -6.72
CA THR A 151 -5.42 9.10 -6.88
C THR A 151 -4.42 10.21 -7.15
N VAL A 152 -4.73 11.14 -8.07
CA VAL A 152 -3.88 12.31 -8.34
C VAL A 152 -3.80 13.24 -7.13
N ALA A 153 -4.92 13.50 -6.45
CA ALA A 153 -4.94 14.31 -5.24
C ALA A 153 -4.07 13.72 -4.11
N CYS A 154 -3.94 12.39 -4.06
CA CYS A 154 -3.05 11.70 -3.13
C CYS A 154 -1.56 11.66 -3.58
N GLY A 155 -1.20 12.30 -4.70
CA GLY A 155 0.18 12.46 -5.14
C GLY A 155 0.63 11.51 -6.25
N ALA A 156 -0.30 10.98 -7.04
CA ALA A 156 0.05 10.21 -8.24
C ALA A 156 0.20 11.11 -9.48
N ASP A 157 1.14 10.77 -10.34
CA ASP A 157 1.32 11.41 -11.65
C ASP A 157 0.56 10.70 -12.79
N GLY A 158 -0.05 9.57 -12.52
CA GLY A 158 -0.78 8.84 -13.54
C GLY A 158 -1.66 7.72 -13.02
N VAL A 159 -2.67 7.39 -13.82
CA VAL A 159 -3.62 6.31 -13.58
C VAL A 159 -3.68 5.41 -14.80
N GLN A 160 -3.44 4.14 -14.63
CA GLN A 160 -3.54 3.14 -15.67
C GLN A 160 -4.64 2.13 -15.37
N TYR A 161 -5.13 1.46 -16.41
CA TYR A 161 -6.21 0.50 -16.30
C TYR A 161 -5.76 -0.90 -16.71
N PHE A 162 -6.07 -1.86 -15.87
CA PHE A 162 -6.16 -3.25 -16.25
C PHE A 162 -7.64 -3.56 -16.51
N GLN A 163 -8.09 -3.76 -17.80
CA GLN A 163 -7.25 -3.85 -18.98
C GLN A 163 -7.89 -3.07 -20.16
N TRP A 164 -7.14 -2.92 -21.25
CA TRP A 164 -7.67 -2.26 -22.45
C TRP A 164 -8.81 -3.04 -23.07
N ARG A 165 -8.60 -4.33 -23.35
CA ARG A 165 -9.61 -5.20 -23.98
C ARG A 165 -9.83 -6.44 -23.13
N LYS A 166 -11.09 -6.74 -22.87
CA LYS A 166 -11.51 -7.88 -22.06
C LYS A 166 -11.05 -9.21 -22.66
N GLY A 167 -10.37 -10.02 -21.85
CA GLY A 167 -9.94 -11.37 -22.23
C GLY A 167 -11.12 -12.32 -22.48
N ARG A 168 -10.99 -13.21 -23.46
CA ARG A 168 -12.05 -14.18 -23.80
C ARG A 168 -11.94 -15.50 -23.07
N GLY A 169 -10.91 -15.70 -22.26
CA GLY A 169 -10.65 -16.93 -21.51
C GLY A 169 -9.72 -16.67 -20.34
N GLY A 170 -9.49 -17.71 -19.54
CA GLY A 170 -8.70 -17.63 -18.31
C GLY A 170 -9.53 -17.16 -17.12
N SER A 171 -8.88 -17.08 -15.96
CA SER A 171 -9.54 -16.70 -14.69
C SER A 171 -10.10 -15.28 -14.70
N GLU A 172 -9.54 -14.39 -15.53
CA GLU A 172 -9.91 -12.98 -15.61
C GLU A 172 -10.78 -12.64 -16.85
N GLN A 173 -11.37 -13.62 -17.47
CA GLN A 173 -12.26 -13.41 -18.63
C GLN A 173 -13.45 -12.47 -18.37
N PHE A 174 -13.81 -12.28 -17.10
CA PHE A 174 -14.88 -11.36 -16.68
C PHE A 174 -14.36 -10.11 -15.98
N HIS A 175 -13.04 -9.91 -15.91
CA HIS A 175 -12.48 -8.67 -15.38
C HIS A 175 -12.90 -7.48 -16.24
N GLY A 176 -13.12 -6.32 -15.63
CA GLY A 176 -13.49 -5.11 -16.35
C GLY A 176 -12.40 -4.66 -17.32
N ALA A 177 -12.83 -4.11 -18.44
CA ALA A 177 -11.93 -3.57 -19.45
C ALA A 177 -12.53 -2.29 -20.04
N VAL A 178 -11.69 -1.50 -20.70
CA VAL A 178 -12.14 -0.30 -21.44
C VAL A 178 -13.02 -0.74 -22.60
N VAL A 179 -12.57 -1.74 -23.36
CA VAL A 179 -13.32 -2.37 -24.45
C VAL A 179 -13.80 -3.75 -24.01
N ASP A 180 -15.12 -3.97 -23.96
CA ASP A 180 -15.73 -5.22 -23.56
C ASP A 180 -15.64 -6.30 -24.67
N HIS A 181 -16.17 -7.50 -24.41
CA HIS A 181 -16.16 -8.63 -25.32
C HIS A 181 -16.79 -8.35 -26.67
N ASP A 182 -17.80 -7.48 -26.72
CA ASP A 182 -18.48 -7.05 -27.95
C ASP A 182 -17.63 -6.12 -28.83
N GLY A 183 -16.53 -5.58 -28.31
CA GLY A 183 -15.59 -4.75 -29.04
C GLY A 183 -16.06 -3.32 -29.31
N ARG A 184 -17.14 -2.87 -28.67
CA ARG A 184 -17.74 -1.55 -28.89
C ARG A 184 -16.96 -0.44 -28.18
N ASP A 185 -16.96 0.75 -28.77
CA ASP A 185 -16.35 1.98 -28.29
C ASP A 185 -17.36 3.05 -27.84
N ASP A 186 -18.66 2.69 -27.83
CA ASP A 186 -19.77 3.55 -27.42
C ASP A 186 -20.43 3.12 -26.10
N THR A 187 -19.78 2.21 -25.36
CA THR A 187 -20.29 1.75 -24.06
C THR A 187 -20.16 2.84 -22.99
N ARG A 188 -20.98 2.72 -21.93
CA ARG A 188 -20.85 3.64 -20.78
C ARG A 188 -19.43 3.66 -20.22
N VAL A 189 -18.78 2.50 -20.08
CA VAL A 189 -17.43 2.40 -19.52
C VAL A 189 -16.43 3.09 -20.42
N PHE A 190 -16.48 2.85 -21.73
CA PHE A 190 -15.58 3.50 -22.68
C PHE A 190 -15.72 5.04 -22.62
N ASN A 191 -16.95 5.54 -22.67
CA ASN A 191 -17.22 6.98 -22.61
C ASN A 191 -16.78 7.60 -21.27
N GLU A 192 -16.96 6.87 -20.14
CA GLU A 192 -16.53 7.32 -18.81
C GLU A 192 -15.00 7.37 -18.71
N VAL A 193 -14.28 6.41 -19.29
CA VAL A 193 -12.81 6.43 -19.34
C VAL A 193 -12.32 7.59 -20.19
N THR A 194 -12.92 7.84 -21.35
CA THR A 194 -12.60 8.98 -22.21
C THR A 194 -12.76 10.30 -21.45
N ALA A 195 -13.92 10.53 -20.83
CA ALA A 195 -14.18 11.73 -20.04
C ALA A 195 -13.27 11.85 -18.79
N THR A 196 -12.84 10.71 -18.22
CA THR A 196 -11.88 10.69 -17.13
C THR A 196 -10.51 11.14 -17.61
N ASN A 197 -10.05 10.65 -18.77
CA ASN A 197 -8.77 11.06 -19.36
C ASN A 197 -8.74 12.56 -19.70
N GLU A 198 -9.84 13.13 -20.19
CA GLU A 198 -9.95 14.58 -20.41
C GLU A 198 -9.81 15.35 -19.10
N ALA A 199 -10.47 14.88 -18.04
CA ALA A 199 -10.35 15.50 -16.71
C ALA A 199 -8.93 15.39 -16.13
N LEU A 200 -8.26 14.26 -16.31
CA LEU A 200 -6.87 14.07 -15.89
C LEU A 200 -5.90 14.96 -16.70
N ALA A 201 -6.12 15.12 -18.00
CA ALA A 201 -5.33 16.02 -18.83
C ALA A 201 -5.38 17.47 -18.32
N ALA A 202 -6.53 17.92 -17.80
CA ALA A 202 -6.66 19.24 -17.17
C ALA A 202 -5.84 19.38 -15.87
N LEU A 203 -5.45 18.28 -15.24
CA LEU A 203 -4.61 18.25 -14.04
C LEU A 203 -3.10 18.19 -14.35
N THR A 204 -2.68 18.21 -15.61
CA THR A 204 -1.26 18.26 -16.01
C THR A 204 -0.42 19.30 -15.24
N PRO A 205 -0.92 20.51 -14.90
CA PRO A 205 -0.14 21.49 -14.14
C PRO A 205 0.29 21.04 -12.74
N VAL A 206 -0.33 20.00 -12.15
CA VAL A 206 0.05 19.47 -10.84
C VAL A 206 0.98 18.25 -10.92
N CYS A 207 1.29 17.75 -12.11
CA CYS A 207 2.24 16.66 -12.28
C CYS A 207 3.61 17.02 -11.68
N GLY A 208 4.25 16.05 -11.02
CA GLY A 208 5.51 16.23 -10.31
C GLY A 208 5.36 16.88 -8.92
N SER A 209 4.16 17.35 -8.56
CA SER A 209 3.92 17.91 -7.22
C SER A 209 3.55 16.81 -6.20
N LEU A 210 3.77 17.13 -4.93
CA LEU A 210 3.43 16.26 -3.81
C LEU A 210 2.52 17.00 -2.82
N PRO A 211 1.56 16.31 -2.21
CA PRO A 211 0.82 16.86 -1.08
C PRO A 211 1.79 17.31 0.02
N LYS A 212 1.52 18.45 0.63
CA LYS A 212 2.31 18.95 1.75
C LYS A 212 1.65 18.52 3.05
N ALA A 213 2.23 17.54 3.71
CA ALA A 213 1.71 16.99 4.95
C ALA A 213 2.33 17.70 6.18
N ASP A 214 1.47 18.10 7.12
CA ASP A 214 1.87 18.61 8.45
C ASP A 214 1.84 17.50 9.51
N ALA A 215 1.26 16.33 9.19
CA ALA A 215 1.21 15.18 10.07
C ALA A 215 1.86 13.94 9.42
N ALA A 216 2.40 13.06 10.27
CA ALA A 216 2.84 11.74 9.87
C ALA A 216 2.13 10.67 10.69
N MET A 217 1.78 9.56 10.05
CA MET A 217 1.37 8.33 10.71
C MET A 217 2.46 7.28 10.49
N ILE A 218 2.93 6.69 11.57
CA ILE A 218 3.96 5.64 11.48
C ILE A 218 3.29 4.31 11.14
N PHE A 219 3.78 3.69 10.09
CA PHE A 219 3.43 2.33 9.72
C PHE A 219 4.70 1.48 9.59
N ASP A 220 4.75 0.36 10.30
CA ASP A 220 5.91 -0.54 10.29
C ASP A 220 5.45 -1.98 10.07
N TRP A 221 6.01 -2.63 9.03
CA TRP A 221 5.69 -4.04 8.72
C TRP A 221 6.12 -5.00 9.81
N ASP A 222 7.28 -4.77 10.44
CA ASP A 222 7.72 -5.60 11.56
C ASP A 222 6.72 -5.54 12.72
N ASN A 223 6.24 -4.33 13.05
CA ASN A 223 5.18 -4.17 14.07
C ASN A 223 3.87 -4.86 13.68
N ARG A 224 3.46 -4.72 12.42
CA ARG A 224 2.28 -5.43 11.90
C ARG A 224 2.40 -6.93 12.08
N TRP A 225 3.52 -7.50 11.63
CA TRP A 225 3.75 -8.94 11.73
C TRP A 225 3.82 -9.43 13.17
N ALA A 226 4.49 -8.66 14.05
CA ALA A 226 4.53 -8.98 15.47
C ALA A 226 3.15 -8.96 16.12
N LEU A 227 2.30 -7.98 15.75
CA LEU A 227 0.90 -7.93 16.19
C LEU A 227 0.11 -9.14 15.68
N ASP A 228 0.22 -9.46 14.38
CA ASP A 228 -0.54 -10.56 13.77
C ASP A 228 -0.23 -11.89 14.45
N ASP A 229 1.04 -12.12 14.82
CA ASP A 229 1.51 -13.37 15.42
C ASP A 229 1.42 -13.40 16.96
N ALA A 230 1.30 -12.27 17.64
CA ALA A 230 1.27 -12.19 19.08
C ALA A 230 0.03 -12.90 19.68
N TRP A 231 0.28 -13.69 20.72
CA TRP A 231 -0.76 -14.27 21.55
C TRP A 231 -0.92 -13.42 22.82
N GLY A 232 -2.08 -12.91 23.06
CA GLY A 232 -2.38 -12.06 24.21
C GLY A 232 -3.49 -11.07 23.90
N MET A 233 -4.18 -10.55 24.87
CA MET A 233 -5.35 -9.72 24.78
C MET A 233 -6.41 -10.25 23.78
N GLN A 234 -6.03 -10.40 22.52
CA GLN A 234 -6.88 -10.93 21.45
C GLN A 234 -5.98 -11.69 20.45
N ILE A 235 -6.37 -12.95 20.11
CA ILE A 235 -5.60 -13.78 19.18
C ILE A 235 -5.85 -13.39 17.72
N LYS A 236 -7.09 -13.02 17.38
CA LYS A 236 -7.52 -12.65 16.03
C LYS A 236 -8.08 -11.23 16.02
N GLN A 237 -8.21 -10.66 14.82
CA GLN A 237 -8.88 -9.37 14.60
C GLN A 237 -8.24 -8.20 15.37
N LYS A 238 -6.91 -8.10 15.36
CA LYS A 238 -6.21 -6.96 15.98
C LYS A 238 -6.40 -5.65 15.20
N ASN A 239 -6.83 -5.76 13.93
CA ASN A 239 -7.37 -4.68 13.10
C ASN A 239 -6.43 -3.46 12.98
N LEU A 240 -5.10 -3.69 12.92
CA LEU A 240 -4.14 -2.58 12.78
C LEU A 240 -4.46 -1.70 11.55
N ARG A 241 -4.71 -2.34 10.39
CA ARG A 241 -5.04 -1.58 9.16
C ARG A 241 -6.29 -0.75 9.32
N GLU A 242 -7.34 -1.34 9.86
CA GLU A 242 -8.62 -0.66 10.10
C GLU A 242 -8.45 0.53 11.05
N THR A 243 -7.65 0.36 12.11
CA THR A 243 -7.33 1.44 13.06
C THR A 243 -6.54 2.55 12.37
N CYS A 244 -5.52 2.22 11.58
CA CYS A 244 -4.78 3.20 10.79
C CYS A 244 -5.70 3.95 9.81
N CYS A 245 -6.54 3.21 9.06
CA CYS A 245 -7.50 3.82 8.12
C CYS A 245 -8.47 4.77 8.82
N GLN A 246 -8.99 4.40 10.00
CA GLN A 246 -9.91 5.24 10.76
C GLN A 246 -9.23 6.52 11.25
N LEU A 247 -8.04 6.42 11.83
CA LEU A 247 -7.27 7.59 12.30
C LEU A 247 -6.90 8.50 11.12
N TYR A 248 -6.43 7.92 10.02
CA TYR A 248 -6.12 8.67 8.80
C TYR A 248 -7.34 9.40 8.24
N ALA A 249 -8.48 8.71 8.16
CA ALA A 249 -9.71 9.31 7.67
C ALA A 249 -10.20 10.46 8.56
N GLN A 250 -10.02 10.38 9.90
CA GLN A 250 -10.37 11.47 10.81
C GLN A 250 -9.47 12.69 10.61
N LEU A 251 -8.15 12.50 10.49
CA LEU A 251 -7.22 13.59 10.20
C LEU A 251 -7.56 14.27 8.86
N ASN A 252 -7.80 13.48 7.83
CA ASN A 252 -8.18 13.98 6.51
C ASN A 252 -9.53 14.73 6.54
N HIS A 253 -10.52 14.23 7.31
CA HIS A 253 -11.79 14.92 7.51
C HIS A 253 -11.62 16.29 8.21
N CYS A 254 -10.63 16.43 9.07
CA CYS A 254 -10.26 17.69 9.69
C CYS A 254 -9.40 18.59 8.78
N GLY A 255 -9.15 18.21 7.54
CA GLY A 255 -8.29 18.95 6.61
C GLY A 255 -6.81 18.83 6.89
N VAL A 256 -6.39 17.83 7.66
CA VAL A 256 -4.98 17.58 7.98
C VAL A 256 -4.41 16.56 7.01
N GLU A 257 -3.59 17.02 6.06
CA GLU A 257 -2.85 16.14 5.17
C GLU A 257 -1.81 15.35 5.98
N THR A 258 -1.78 14.04 5.75
CA THR A 258 -1.00 13.09 6.56
C THR A 258 -0.18 12.17 5.66
N ASP A 259 1.14 12.12 5.87
CA ASP A 259 1.99 11.10 5.28
C ASP A 259 1.94 9.81 6.11
N VAL A 260 1.95 8.66 5.45
CA VAL A 260 2.10 7.36 6.13
C VAL A 260 3.51 6.86 5.85
N VAL A 261 4.37 6.85 6.86
CA VAL A 261 5.81 6.65 6.68
C VAL A 261 6.37 5.57 7.62
N GLY A 262 7.52 5.02 7.28
CA GLY A 262 8.23 4.06 8.11
C GLY A 262 8.92 4.71 9.33
N VAL A 263 9.36 3.87 10.26
CA VAL A 263 10.08 4.30 11.49
C VAL A 263 11.41 5.03 11.21
N ASP A 264 11.99 4.82 10.02
CA ASP A 264 13.26 5.44 9.61
C ASP A 264 13.07 6.87 9.07
N ALA A 265 11.83 7.30 8.77
CA ALA A 265 11.55 8.61 8.17
C ALA A 265 12.01 9.78 9.07
N ASP A 266 12.43 10.89 8.47
CA ASP A 266 12.69 12.12 9.22
C ASP A 266 11.36 12.72 9.71
N LEU A 267 11.22 12.84 11.04
CA LEU A 267 10.01 13.35 11.69
C LEU A 267 10.00 14.86 11.90
N ASN A 268 11.14 15.53 11.79
CA ASN A 268 11.27 16.96 12.12
C ASN A 268 10.45 17.88 11.22
N ARG A 269 10.03 17.41 10.05
CA ARG A 269 9.19 18.17 9.12
C ARG A 269 7.70 18.18 9.49
N TYR A 270 7.28 17.32 10.42
CA TYR A 270 5.88 17.18 10.82
C TYR A 270 5.62 17.87 12.16
N LYS A 271 4.42 18.40 12.34
CA LYS A 271 3.94 18.99 13.60
C LYS A 271 3.30 17.93 14.50
N LEU A 272 2.72 16.89 13.89
CA LEU A 272 2.04 15.79 14.56
C LEU A 272 2.56 14.45 14.05
N VAL A 273 2.88 13.56 14.97
CA VAL A 273 3.20 12.15 14.67
C VAL A 273 2.21 11.23 15.37
N VAL A 274 1.54 10.38 14.60
CA VAL A 274 0.60 9.37 15.12
C VAL A 274 1.26 8.00 15.09
N LEU A 275 1.19 7.29 16.21
CA LEU A 275 1.75 5.95 16.41
C LEU A 275 0.61 4.94 16.65
N PRO A 276 -0.05 4.42 15.60
CA PRO A 276 -1.17 3.52 15.77
C PRO A 276 -0.70 2.15 16.24
N MET A 277 -1.20 1.68 17.39
CA MET A 277 -0.96 0.32 17.88
C MET A 277 0.50 -0.13 17.74
N LEU A 278 1.44 0.71 18.14
CA LEU A 278 2.87 0.39 18.02
C LEU A 278 3.29 -0.58 19.15
N PHE A 279 3.09 -1.86 18.91
CA PHE A 279 3.35 -2.96 19.81
C PHE A 279 4.85 -3.30 19.91
N MET A 280 5.54 -3.22 18.78
CA MET A 280 6.96 -3.51 18.70
C MET A 280 7.71 -2.31 18.10
N THR A 281 8.81 -1.91 18.71
CA THR A 281 9.65 -0.81 18.24
C THR A 281 11.03 -1.31 17.83
N LYS A 282 11.62 -0.64 16.83
CA LYS A 282 13.02 -0.88 16.45
C LYS A 282 13.99 -0.20 17.42
N PRO A 283 15.22 -0.71 17.56
CA PRO A 283 16.26 -0.06 18.34
C PRO A 283 16.42 1.43 17.94
N GLY A 284 16.51 2.31 18.94
CA GLY A 284 16.65 3.76 18.73
C GLY A 284 15.36 4.52 18.45
N PHE A 285 14.25 3.88 18.07
CA PHE A 285 13.01 4.58 17.74
C PHE A 285 12.42 5.34 18.95
N ALA A 286 12.44 4.75 20.13
CA ALA A 286 11.96 5.43 21.35
C ALA A 286 12.75 6.71 21.65
N GLN A 287 14.06 6.70 21.44
CA GLN A 287 14.91 7.88 21.59
C GLN A 287 14.57 8.94 20.54
N LYS A 288 14.39 8.54 19.28
CA LYS A 288 13.96 9.43 18.20
C LYS A 288 12.64 10.14 18.51
N ILE A 289 11.65 9.41 19.04
CA ILE A 289 10.36 10.01 19.44
C ILE A 289 10.54 10.99 20.62
N ARG A 290 11.40 10.68 21.59
CA ARG A 290 11.71 11.58 22.69
C ARG A 290 12.31 12.89 22.18
N GLU A 291 13.33 12.82 21.34
CA GLU A 291 13.98 13.98 20.74
C GLU A 291 13.00 14.82 19.93
N TYR A 292 12.12 14.19 19.16
CA TYR A 292 11.06 14.87 18.41
C TYR A 292 10.12 15.67 19.33
N VAL A 293 9.70 15.08 20.46
CA VAL A 293 8.84 15.78 21.45
C VAL A 293 9.59 16.90 22.17
N GLU A 294 10.84 16.68 22.59
CA GLU A 294 11.70 17.68 23.22
C GLU A 294 11.94 18.88 22.30
N ASN A 295 11.95 18.69 20.99
CA ASN A 295 12.05 19.74 19.98
C ASN A 295 10.70 20.40 19.63
N GLY A 296 9.63 20.10 20.39
CA GLY A 296 8.31 20.74 20.25
C GLY A 296 7.32 20.03 19.35
N GLY A 297 7.64 18.81 18.88
CA GLY A 297 6.71 17.98 18.13
C GLY A 297 5.61 17.38 19.02
N THR A 298 4.46 17.11 18.42
CA THR A 298 3.32 16.46 19.11
C THR A 298 3.21 15.00 18.71
N VAL A 299 3.04 14.11 19.68
CA VAL A 299 2.85 12.67 19.44
C VAL A 299 1.52 12.19 20.01
N VAL A 300 0.79 11.42 19.23
CA VAL A 300 -0.39 10.65 19.64
C VAL A 300 -0.09 9.18 19.47
N ALA A 301 -0.09 8.42 20.58
CA ALA A 301 0.08 6.96 20.57
C ALA A 301 -1.20 6.28 21.05
N THR A 302 -1.57 5.15 20.39
CA THR A 302 -2.76 4.37 20.76
C THR A 302 -2.40 2.92 21.10
#